data_d67a71fc61939f8bf274d74cc0a6c162
#
_entry.id   d67a71fc61939f8bf274d74cc0a6c162
#
_cell.length_a   1.000
_cell.length_b   1.000
_cell.length_c   1.000
_cell.angle_alpha   90.00
_cell.angle_beta   90.00
_cell.angle_gamma   90.00
#
_symmetry.space_group_name_H-M   'P 1'
#
loop_
_entity.id
_entity.type
_entity.pdbx_description
1 polymer ?
#
loop_
_entity_poly.entity_id
_entity_poly.type
_entity_poly.pdbx_seq_one_letter_code
_entity_poly.pdbx_strand_id
1 'polypeptide(L)'
;MLAGAESAETFWQSFKTAVSKRDVETIARLSRFPIAMSYGIPSIKTKVQLSRRYRQIFNEQTDAAACFSKAKIEMDAENPKRFSVACPDAAGNEVVIYHFEQTKTGWKFTGLDNLNE
;
A
#
# COMPACT_ATOMS: atom_id res chain seq x y z
N MET A 1 6.40 -10.93 25.26
CA MET A 1 6.31 -10.42 23.92
C MET A 1 5.34 -9.25 23.82
N LEU A 2 5.71 -8.24 23.11
CA LEU A 2 4.87 -7.05 23.00
C LEU A 2 3.79 -7.27 21.96
N ALA A 3 2.55 -7.06 22.36
CA ALA A 3 1.44 -7.07 21.43
C ALA A 3 1.66 -5.96 20.40
N GLY A 4 1.42 -6.23 19.16
CA GLY A 4 1.59 -5.26 18.10
C GLY A 4 2.98 -5.18 17.50
N ALA A 5 3.93 -5.96 18.01
CA ALA A 5 5.28 -6.02 17.43
C ALA A 5 5.28 -6.91 16.20
N GLU A 6 4.34 -6.65 15.30
CA GLU A 6 4.19 -7.38 14.06
C GLU A 6 5.32 -7.04 13.11
N SER A 7 5.89 -8.05 12.43
CA SER A 7 6.92 -7.82 11.44
C SER A 7 6.33 -7.21 10.16
N ALA A 8 7.19 -6.56 9.38
CA ALA A 8 6.78 -6.05 8.08
C ALA A 8 6.23 -7.16 7.19
N GLU A 9 6.86 -8.34 7.21
CA GLU A 9 6.40 -9.48 6.42
C GLU A 9 5.01 -9.95 6.83
N THR A 10 4.76 -10.06 8.13
CA THR A 10 3.45 -10.49 8.62
C THR A 10 2.37 -9.49 8.23
N PHE A 11 2.65 -8.20 8.41
CA PHE A 11 1.74 -7.14 7.97
C PHE A 11 1.48 -7.24 6.46
N TRP A 12 2.55 -7.42 5.68
CA TRP A 12 2.44 -7.50 4.22
C TRP A 12 1.52 -8.65 3.79
N GLN A 13 1.63 -9.81 4.44
CA GLN A 13 0.73 -10.93 4.13
C GLN A 13 -0.72 -10.55 4.36
N SER A 14 -1.00 -9.86 5.45
CA SER A 14 -2.37 -9.41 5.74
C SER A 14 -2.86 -8.39 4.72
N PHE A 15 -2.01 -7.44 4.35
CA PHE A 15 -2.40 -6.39 3.43
C PHE A 15 -2.67 -6.94 2.02
N LYS A 16 -1.77 -7.76 1.50
CA LYS A 16 -1.96 -8.31 0.16
C LYS A 16 -3.15 -9.26 0.09
N THR A 17 -3.43 -9.98 1.17
CA THR A 17 -4.63 -10.84 1.24
C THR A 17 -5.88 -9.98 1.16
N ALA A 18 -5.92 -8.87 1.90
CA ALA A 18 -7.06 -7.96 1.88
C ALA A 18 -7.27 -7.37 0.48
N VAL A 19 -6.19 -7.01 -0.22
CA VAL A 19 -6.30 -6.48 -1.59
C VAL A 19 -6.81 -7.57 -2.54
N SER A 20 -6.34 -8.80 -2.41
CA SER A 20 -6.79 -9.89 -3.27
C SER A 20 -8.28 -10.18 -3.10
N LYS A 21 -8.83 -9.90 -1.92
CA LYS A 21 -10.26 -10.10 -1.62
C LYS A 21 -11.08 -8.84 -1.79
N ARG A 22 -10.47 -7.72 -2.14
CA ARG A 22 -11.10 -6.41 -2.20
C ARG A 22 -11.78 -6.05 -0.87
N ASP A 23 -11.14 -6.42 0.22
CA ASP A 23 -11.65 -6.20 1.57
C ASP A 23 -11.31 -4.79 2.04
N VAL A 24 -12.13 -3.83 1.63
CA VAL A 24 -11.91 -2.41 1.90
C VAL A 24 -11.86 -2.12 3.40
N GLU A 25 -12.68 -2.80 4.19
CA GLU A 25 -12.68 -2.61 5.64
C GLU A 25 -11.32 -2.92 6.25
N THR A 26 -10.74 -4.05 5.87
CA THR A 26 -9.43 -4.45 6.38
C THR A 26 -8.34 -3.51 5.84
N ILE A 27 -8.40 -3.17 4.55
CA ILE A 27 -7.43 -2.25 3.96
C ILE A 27 -7.45 -0.90 4.69
N ALA A 28 -8.66 -0.38 4.99
CA ALA A 28 -8.78 0.89 5.71
C ALA A 28 -8.17 0.79 7.10
N ARG A 29 -8.40 -0.31 7.80
CA ARG A 29 -7.84 -0.53 9.14
C ARG A 29 -6.32 -0.62 9.09
N LEU A 30 -5.76 -1.13 8.00
CA LEU A 30 -4.33 -1.27 7.78
C LEU A 30 -3.71 -0.04 7.12
N SER A 31 -4.45 1.06 7.01
CA SER A 31 -3.98 2.31 6.39
C SER A 31 -3.94 3.43 7.42
N ARG A 32 -3.03 4.38 7.21
CA ARG A 32 -3.00 5.62 7.98
C ARG A 32 -3.52 6.74 7.09
N PHE A 33 -4.60 7.37 7.53
CA PHE A 33 -5.15 8.50 6.80
C PHE A 33 -4.52 9.81 7.27
N PRO A 34 -4.27 10.75 6.38
CA PRO A 34 -4.51 10.67 4.95
C PRO A 34 -3.48 9.78 4.25
N ILE A 35 -3.92 9.05 3.22
CA ILE A 35 -3.01 8.26 2.38
C ILE A 35 -2.55 9.19 1.27
N ALA A 36 -1.24 9.40 1.15
CA ALA A 36 -0.68 10.25 0.11
C ALA A 36 -0.83 9.60 -1.26
N MET A 37 -1.26 10.37 -2.25
CA MET A 37 -1.46 9.85 -3.61
C MET A 37 -0.48 10.49 -4.57
N SER A 38 -0.28 9.85 -5.71
CA SER A 38 0.56 10.37 -6.77
C SER A 38 -0.05 11.64 -7.37
N TYR A 39 0.76 12.34 -8.15
CA TYR A 39 0.38 13.58 -8.80
C TYR A 39 -0.99 13.49 -9.49
N GLY A 40 -1.82 14.48 -9.27
CA GLY A 40 -3.14 14.57 -9.88
C GLY A 40 -4.24 13.84 -9.14
N ILE A 41 -3.90 13.10 -8.08
CA ILE A 41 -4.88 12.38 -7.28
C ILE A 41 -4.90 12.99 -5.88
N PRO A 42 -6.07 13.47 -5.40
CA PRO A 42 -6.15 14.01 -4.04
C PRO A 42 -5.84 12.92 -3.00
N SER A 43 -5.24 13.31 -1.89
CA SER A 43 -4.99 12.38 -0.81
C SER A 43 -6.28 11.75 -0.32
N ILE A 44 -6.20 10.51 0.13
CA ILE A 44 -7.36 9.76 0.63
C ILE A 44 -7.45 10.01 2.14
N LYS A 45 -8.53 10.63 2.57
CA LYS A 45 -8.68 11.08 3.95
C LYS A 45 -9.58 10.20 4.80
N THR A 46 -10.44 9.40 4.17
CA THR A 46 -11.42 8.58 4.89
C THR A 46 -11.61 7.23 4.21
N LYS A 47 -12.20 6.30 4.96
CA LYS A 47 -12.57 4.99 4.41
C LYS A 47 -13.54 5.12 3.23
N VAL A 48 -14.47 6.06 3.30
CA VAL A 48 -15.41 6.28 2.20
C VAL A 48 -14.68 6.70 0.93
N GLN A 49 -13.70 7.60 1.06
CA GLN A 49 -12.89 8.00 -0.09
C GLN A 49 -12.05 6.85 -0.62
N LEU A 50 -11.50 6.03 0.27
CA LEU A 50 -10.75 4.84 -0.12
C LEU A 50 -11.64 3.91 -0.94
N SER A 51 -12.85 3.66 -0.49
CA SER A 51 -13.81 2.82 -1.19
C SER A 51 -14.14 3.36 -2.58
N ARG A 52 -14.38 4.66 -2.68
CA ARG A 52 -14.71 5.31 -3.96
C ARG A 52 -13.58 5.28 -4.95
N ARG A 53 -12.33 5.35 -4.46
CA ARG A 53 -11.15 5.40 -5.31
C ARG A 53 -10.40 4.07 -5.35
N TYR A 54 -10.98 3.00 -4.82
CA TYR A 54 -10.34 1.70 -4.77
C TYR A 54 -9.81 1.27 -6.12
N ARG A 55 -10.65 1.37 -7.13
CA ARG A 55 -10.29 0.96 -8.48
C ARG A 55 -9.10 1.75 -9.01
N GLN A 56 -9.08 3.07 -8.77
CA GLN A 56 -7.99 3.92 -9.20
C GLN A 56 -6.69 3.53 -8.49
N ILE A 57 -6.75 3.21 -7.21
CA ILE A 57 -5.57 2.92 -6.40
C ILE A 57 -5.01 1.52 -6.69
N PHE A 58 -5.88 0.53 -6.82
CA PHE A 58 -5.45 -0.88 -6.85
C PHE A 58 -5.69 -1.59 -8.19
N ASN A 59 -6.36 -0.96 -9.14
CA ASN A 59 -6.65 -1.59 -10.44
C ASN A 59 -6.17 -0.79 -11.63
N GLU A 60 -6.22 0.54 -11.57
CA GLU A 60 -5.90 1.37 -12.74
C GLU A 60 -4.43 1.74 -12.83
N GLN A 61 -3.77 2.01 -11.71
CA GLN A 61 -2.32 2.30 -11.72
C GLN A 61 -1.55 1.03 -12.08
N THR A 62 -1.97 -0.07 -11.53
CA THR A 62 -1.43 -1.41 -11.76
C THR A 62 -2.51 -2.41 -11.35
N ASP A 63 -2.39 -3.65 -11.78
CA ASP A 63 -3.19 -4.73 -11.20
C ASP A 63 -2.53 -5.14 -9.89
N ALA A 64 -2.91 -4.47 -8.80
CA ALA A 64 -2.25 -4.65 -7.52
C ALA A 64 -2.35 -6.09 -7.01
N ALA A 65 -3.51 -6.73 -7.15
CA ALA A 65 -3.66 -8.10 -6.67
C ALA A 65 -2.67 -9.04 -7.35
N ALA A 66 -2.51 -8.92 -8.67
CA ALA A 66 -1.57 -9.74 -9.42
C ALA A 66 -0.13 -9.39 -9.04
N CYS A 67 0.19 -8.10 -8.96
CA CYS A 67 1.53 -7.65 -8.57
C CYS A 67 1.89 -8.17 -7.18
N PHE A 68 1.01 -7.96 -6.21
CA PHE A 68 1.27 -8.30 -4.81
C PHE A 68 1.45 -9.80 -4.60
N SER A 69 0.85 -10.63 -5.45
CA SER A 69 1.01 -12.07 -5.34
C SER A 69 2.46 -12.52 -5.61
N LYS A 70 3.22 -11.71 -6.34
CA LYS A 70 4.61 -12.03 -6.73
C LYS A 70 5.63 -11.08 -6.11
N ALA A 71 5.21 -9.90 -5.69
CA ALA A 71 6.13 -8.85 -5.25
C ALA A 71 6.70 -9.17 -3.89
N LYS A 72 7.91 -8.67 -3.67
CA LYS A 72 8.58 -8.73 -2.38
C LYS A 72 8.62 -7.34 -1.80
N ILE A 73 8.56 -7.24 -0.48
CA ILE A 73 8.74 -5.95 0.18
C ILE A 73 10.20 -5.54 0.06
N GLU A 74 10.41 -4.23 -0.03
CA GLU A 74 11.74 -3.67 -0.07
C GLU A 74 11.88 -2.70 1.10
N MET A 75 12.69 -3.12 2.08
CA MET A 75 12.93 -2.28 3.26
C MET A 75 13.77 -1.08 2.86
N ASP A 76 13.41 0.08 3.40
CA ASP A 76 14.18 1.30 3.19
C ASP A 76 15.56 1.14 3.83
N ALA A 77 16.63 1.38 3.05
CA ALA A 77 18.00 1.20 3.53
C ALA A 77 18.36 2.16 4.66
N GLU A 78 17.69 3.31 4.72
CA GLU A 78 17.99 4.34 5.71
C GLU A 78 17.01 4.37 6.87
N ASN A 79 15.85 3.71 6.72
CA ASN A 79 14.83 3.76 7.76
C ASN A 79 14.12 2.41 7.88
N PRO A 80 14.47 1.61 8.90
CA PRO A 80 13.86 0.28 9.06
C PRO A 80 12.37 0.30 9.41
N LYS A 81 11.80 1.49 9.59
CA LYS A 81 10.37 1.67 9.84
C LYS A 81 9.59 1.96 8.56
N ARG A 82 10.20 1.75 7.41
CA ARG A 82 9.55 1.93 6.10
C ARG A 82 9.86 0.78 5.19
N PHE A 83 8.88 0.41 4.37
CA PHE A 83 9.13 -0.44 3.23
C PHE A 83 8.23 -0.03 2.08
N SER A 84 8.56 -0.49 0.89
CA SER A 84 7.76 -0.23 -0.29
C SER A 84 7.60 -1.50 -1.12
N VAL A 85 6.64 -1.46 -2.03
CA VAL A 85 6.41 -2.53 -3.00
C VAL A 85 6.26 -1.86 -4.36
N ALA A 86 7.12 -2.24 -5.30
CA ALA A 86 7.10 -1.70 -6.66
C ALA A 86 6.28 -2.60 -7.56
N CYS A 87 5.39 -2.00 -8.34
CA CYS A 87 4.52 -2.70 -9.27
C CYS A 87 4.64 -2.12 -10.67
N PRO A 88 4.42 -2.94 -11.72
CA PRO A 88 4.54 -2.44 -13.08
C PRO A 88 3.34 -1.59 -13.49
N ASP A 89 3.60 -0.58 -14.32
CA ASP A 89 2.54 0.16 -14.99
C ASP A 89 2.08 -0.63 -16.23
N ALA A 90 1.24 -0.01 -17.07
CA ALA A 90 0.72 -0.67 -18.26
C ALA A 90 1.83 -1.03 -19.27
N ALA A 91 2.95 -0.31 -19.25
CA ALA A 91 4.09 -0.58 -20.13
C ALA A 91 5.07 -1.59 -19.54
N GLY A 92 4.85 -2.07 -18.31
CA GLY A 92 5.71 -3.04 -17.65
C GLY A 92 6.85 -2.43 -16.85
N ASN A 93 6.90 -1.10 -16.70
CA ASN A 93 7.92 -0.44 -15.88
C ASN A 93 7.48 -0.45 -14.42
N GLU A 94 8.39 -0.82 -13.53
CA GLU A 94 8.10 -0.90 -12.10
C GLU A 94 8.16 0.47 -11.44
N VAL A 95 7.19 1.30 -11.75
CA VAL A 95 7.14 2.71 -11.33
C VAL A 95 5.96 3.03 -10.41
N VAL A 96 5.07 2.08 -10.18
CA VAL A 96 3.93 2.26 -9.27
C VAL A 96 4.37 1.73 -7.91
N ILE A 97 4.57 2.65 -6.95
CA ILE A 97 5.20 2.32 -5.67
C ILE A 97 4.19 2.50 -4.54
N TYR A 98 3.94 1.41 -3.81
CA TYR A 98 3.11 1.44 -2.61
C TYR A 98 4.01 1.58 -1.40
N HIS A 99 3.74 2.57 -0.54
CA HIS A 99 4.56 2.90 0.63
C HIS A 99 3.90 2.51 1.93
N PHE A 100 4.70 1.99 2.85
CA PHE A 100 4.23 1.53 4.14
C PHE A 100 5.18 2.03 5.23
N GLU A 101 4.63 2.39 6.39
CA GLU A 101 5.42 2.86 7.52
C GLU A 101 4.97 2.21 8.81
N GLN A 102 5.91 1.99 9.70
CA GLN A 102 5.62 1.55 11.05
C GLN A 102 5.23 2.77 11.89
N THR A 103 4.01 2.73 12.41
CA THR A 103 3.46 3.81 13.24
C THR A 103 3.34 3.31 14.68
N LYS A 104 2.84 4.16 15.57
CA LYS A 104 2.59 3.78 16.96
C LYS A 104 1.59 2.64 17.08
N THR A 105 0.74 2.45 16.10
CA THR A 105 -0.29 1.41 16.10
C THR A 105 0.05 0.26 15.16
N GLY A 106 1.30 0.18 14.71
CA GLY A 106 1.79 -0.87 13.82
C GLY A 106 2.07 -0.40 12.41
N TRP A 107 2.33 -1.34 11.53
CA TRP A 107 2.56 -1.04 10.13
C TRP A 107 1.28 -0.58 9.45
N LYS A 108 1.40 0.42 8.55
CA LYS A 108 0.26 1.00 7.86
C LYS A 108 0.63 1.34 6.42
N PHE A 109 -0.36 1.25 5.53
CA PHE A 109 -0.26 1.77 4.17
C PHE A 109 -0.37 3.29 4.23
N THR A 110 0.61 4.00 3.69
CA THR A 110 0.71 5.45 3.86
C THR A 110 0.74 6.23 2.56
N GLY A 111 0.99 5.59 1.43
CA GLY A 111 1.07 6.37 0.20
C GLY A 111 1.24 5.53 -1.06
N LEU A 112 0.94 6.16 -2.19
CA LEU A 112 1.09 5.58 -3.51
C LEU A 112 1.75 6.61 -4.42
N ASP A 113 2.84 6.21 -5.07
CA ASP A 113 3.51 7.02 -6.08
C ASP A 113 3.46 6.35 -7.44
N ASN A 114 3.44 7.16 -8.48
CA ASN A 114 3.65 6.69 -9.83
C ASN A 114 4.75 7.55 -10.45
N LEU A 115 5.92 6.96 -10.64
CA LEU A 115 7.11 7.69 -11.07
C LEU A 115 7.06 8.14 -12.53
N ASN A 116 6.03 7.76 -13.27
CA ASN A 116 5.80 8.26 -14.63
C ASN A 116 5.17 9.65 -14.64
N GLU A 117 4.71 10.12 -13.50
CA GLU A 117 4.04 11.42 -13.39
C GLU A 117 5.02 12.58 -13.44
#